data_fe1340b8952f44f7256364646e1cc395
#
_entry.id   fe1340b8952f44f7256364646e1cc395
#
_cell.length_a   1.000
_cell.length_b   1.000
_cell.length_c   1.000
_cell.angle_alpha   90.00
_cell.angle_beta   90.00
_cell.angle_gamma   90.00
#
_symmetry.space_group_name_H-M   'P 1'
#
loop_
_entity.id
_entity.type
_entity.pdbx_description
1 polymer ?
#
loop_
_entity_poly.entity_id
_entity_poly.type
_entity_poly.pdbx_seq_one_letter_code
_entity_poly.pdbx_strand_id
1 'polypeptide(L)'
;MGDNLGEDIGKEFGIKSPDEKEKVELAKGELNKRVFRKGVMKQNCGACAGMSVPDCQEYLKEHLVKDREAVMFYELSEEVICRCKEKVVIKRIDDQWFIKYSDKKLTEESKKHTDTMSIFPKQYKKNISGVLDWFQDRACARLGNWIGTKLEFDKKWTVEPISDSTLYPIYYLVSLYYNQGKIKLEEMDESFFDYVYLGKGKAKNKTWDEIKKEVEYWYPLDVNLGGKEHQTVHFPVFVMNHVGILPKRMWPKGIFVNYWVLGKGSKISKSKGGAQPIPEAIKNFGVDAMRLYYSHIASPEVDVIWDEKIVADYKKNLEKIYNLIMKASEKKGKGKSKKEDLLLF
;
A
#
# COMPACT_ATOMS: atom_id res chain seq x y z
N MET A 1 -33.80 25.45 2.62
CA MET A 1 -34.45 24.13 2.75
C MET A 1 -35.74 24.33 3.47
N GLY A 2 -36.84 23.68 3.01
CA GLY A 2 -38.17 23.82 3.59
C GLY A 2 -38.30 23.22 5.00
N ASP A 3 -39.41 23.50 5.67
CA ASP A 3 -39.64 23.07 7.06
C ASP A 3 -40.00 21.59 7.20
N ASN A 4 -40.28 20.86 6.10
CA ASN A 4 -40.69 19.45 6.10
C ASN A 4 -39.78 18.56 5.25
N LEU A 5 -38.47 18.69 5.45
CA LEU A 5 -37.46 17.94 4.69
C LEU A 5 -37.68 16.41 4.67
N GLY A 6 -38.19 15.85 5.77
CA GLY A 6 -38.47 14.39 5.85
C GLY A 6 -39.65 13.98 4.95
N GLU A 7 -40.66 14.82 4.85
CA GLU A 7 -41.82 14.56 4.00
C GLU A 7 -41.46 14.71 2.51
N ASP A 8 -40.67 15.75 2.18
CA ASP A 8 -40.23 15.99 0.80
C ASP A 8 -39.37 14.85 0.27
N ILE A 9 -38.41 14.38 1.06
CA ILE A 9 -37.58 13.26 0.67
C ILE A 9 -38.38 11.94 0.61
N GLY A 10 -39.33 11.77 1.52
CA GLY A 10 -40.22 10.61 1.50
C GLY A 10 -41.06 10.53 0.21
N LYS A 11 -41.56 11.66 -0.25
CA LYS A 11 -42.27 11.76 -1.54
C LYS A 11 -41.34 11.49 -2.73
N GLU A 12 -40.12 12.02 -2.70
CA GLU A 12 -39.12 11.82 -3.75
C GLU A 12 -38.75 10.33 -3.91
N PHE A 13 -38.61 9.60 -2.80
CA PHE A 13 -38.31 8.17 -2.79
C PHE A 13 -39.55 7.27 -2.92
N GLY A 14 -40.75 7.88 -3.06
CA GLY A 14 -41.99 7.15 -3.23
C GLY A 14 -42.35 6.27 -2.04
N ILE A 15 -42.04 6.71 -0.82
CA ILE A 15 -42.32 5.99 0.43
C ILE A 15 -43.81 6.18 0.76
N LYS A 16 -44.53 5.05 0.85
CA LYS A 16 -45.98 5.03 1.18
C LYS A 16 -46.26 4.59 2.61
N SER A 17 -45.35 3.83 3.22
CA SER A 17 -45.47 3.33 4.59
C SER A 17 -44.10 3.30 5.28
N PRO A 18 -44.04 3.54 6.62
CA PRO A 18 -42.83 3.32 7.41
C PRO A 18 -42.27 1.90 7.35
N ASP A 19 -43.07 0.92 6.93
CA ASP A 19 -42.67 -0.49 6.81
C ASP A 19 -41.79 -0.76 5.60
N GLU A 20 -41.67 0.19 4.66
CA GLU A 20 -40.74 0.10 3.51
C GLU A 20 -39.30 0.41 3.94
N LYS A 21 -38.75 -0.41 4.86
CA LYS A 21 -37.47 -0.18 5.56
C LYS A 21 -36.32 0.18 4.65
N GLU A 22 -36.15 -0.52 3.53
CA GLU A 22 -35.05 -0.25 2.58
C GLU A 22 -35.14 1.13 1.96
N LYS A 23 -36.31 1.56 1.51
CA LYS A 23 -36.52 2.89 0.94
C LYS A 23 -36.35 3.97 2.00
N VAL A 24 -36.84 3.71 3.21
CA VAL A 24 -36.69 4.63 4.35
C VAL A 24 -35.22 4.84 4.68
N GLU A 25 -34.41 3.79 4.73
CA GLU A 25 -32.97 3.93 5.01
C GLU A 25 -32.22 4.65 3.88
N LEU A 26 -32.54 4.39 2.62
CA LEU A 26 -31.97 5.12 1.48
C LEU A 26 -32.35 6.61 1.54
N ALA A 27 -33.62 6.93 1.81
CA ALA A 27 -34.09 8.30 1.94
C ALA A 27 -33.41 9.03 3.11
N LYS A 28 -33.26 8.38 4.26
CA LYS A 28 -32.54 8.95 5.41
C LYS A 28 -31.07 9.24 5.05
N GLY A 29 -30.40 8.30 4.38
CA GLY A 29 -29.03 8.49 3.94
C GLY A 29 -28.87 9.69 3.02
N GLU A 30 -29.79 9.87 2.07
CA GLU A 30 -29.77 11.00 1.15
C GLU A 30 -30.13 12.32 1.85
N LEU A 31 -31.11 12.31 2.74
CA LEU A 31 -31.49 13.47 3.53
C LEU A 31 -30.30 13.95 4.39
N ASN A 32 -29.63 13.03 5.09
CA ASN A 32 -28.47 13.37 5.91
C ASN A 32 -27.35 14.00 5.08
N LYS A 33 -27.07 13.46 3.87
CA LYS A 33 -26.08 14.04 2.95
C LYS A 33 -26.46 15.47 2.53
N ARG A 34 -27.72 15.70 2.19
CA ARG A 34 -28.20 17.03 1.77
C ARG A 34 -28.15 18.03 2.91
N VAL A 35 -28.61 17.64 4.10
CA VAL A 35 -28.57 18.48 5.31
C VAL A 35 -27.13 18.82 5.67
N PHE A 36 -26.23 17.84 5.66
CA PHE A 36 -24.82 18.09 5.97
C PHE A 36 -24.15 19.01 4.96
N ARG A 37 -24.39 18.81 3.65
CA ARG A 37 -23.71 19.57 2.59
C ARG A 37 -24.29 20.97 2.34
N LYS A 38 -25.62 21.15 2.50
CA LYS A 38 -26.33 22.35 2.11
C LYS A 38 -27.15 22.95 3.24
N GLY A 39 -27.19 22.29 4.41
CA GLY A 39 -27.92 22.76 5.58
C GLY A 39 -27.33 24.02 6.18
N VAL A 40 -28.17 24.94 6.60
CA VAL A 40 -27.79 26.15 7.33
C VAL A 40 -28.57 26.13 8.64
N MET A 41 -27.87 26.43 9.72
CA MET A 41 -28.46 26.45 11.07
C MET A 41 -29.54 27.52 11.18
N LYS A 42 -30.67 27.17 11.80
CA LYS A 42 -31.79 28.08 11.98
C LYS A 42 -31.44 29.23 12.93
N GLN A 43 -32.22 30.33 12.85
CA GLN A 43 -32.00 31.54 13.67
C GLN A 43 -32.09 31.28 15.19
N ASN A 44 -32.79 30.25 15.61
CA ASN A 44 -32.94 29.87 17.02
C ASN A 44 -31.75 29.02 17.55
N CYS A 45 -30.70 28.81 16.76
CA CYS A 45 -29.50 28.04 17.15
C CYS A 45 -28.45 28.90 17.85
N GLY A 46 -28.79 30.05 18.39
CA GLY A 46 -27.87 30.91 19.13
C GLY A 46 -26.64 31.31 18.31
N ALA A 47 -25.46 31.09 18.85
CA ALA A 47 -24.19 31.44 18.18
C ALA A 47 -23.97 30.72 16.86
N CYS A 48 -24.62 29.60 16.62
CA CYS A 48 -24.55 28.85 15.36
C CYS A 48 -25.52 29.34 14.27
N ALA A 49 -26.39 30.34 14.57
CA ALA A 49 -27.37 30.81 13.60
C ALA A 49 -26.74 31.28 12.29
N GLY A 50 -27.22 30.73 11.16
CA GLY A 50 -26.72 31.06 9.84
C GLY A 50 -25.43 30.33 9.42
N MET A 51 -24.78 29.57 10.30
CA MET A 51 -23.62 28.74 9.94
C MET A 51 -24.05 27.55 9.12
N SER A 52 -23.11 27.03 8.26
CA SER A 52 -23.29 25.70 7.70
C SER A 52 -23.22 24.63 8.79
N VAL A 53 -23.79 23.45 8.54
CA VAL A 53 -23.73 22.34 9.52
C VAL A 53 -22.30 21.96 9.88
N PRO A 54 -21.34 21.82 8.94
CA PRO A 54 -19.93 21.56 9.27
C PRO A 54 -19.30 22.66 10.12
N ASP A 55 -19.51 23.93 9.78
CA ASP A 55 -18.93 25.06 10.53
C ASP A 55 -19.48 25.12 11.95
N CYS A 56 -20.77 24.87 12.11
CA CYS A 56 -21.41 24.80 13.44
C CYS A 56 -20.85 23.64 14.28
N GLN A 57 -20.59 22.48 13.66
CA GLN A 57 -19.97 21.34 14.36
C GLN A 57 -18.57 21.67 14.88
N GLU A 58 -17.72 22.29 14.06
CA GLU A 58 -16.39 22.69 14.50
C GLU A 58 -16.45 23.78 15.57
N TYR A 59 -17.31 24.78 15.39
CA TYR A 59 -17.52 25.82 16.39
C TYR A 59 -17.94 25.24 17.75
N LEU A 60 -18.95 24.36 17.79
CA LEU A 60 -19.42 23.74 19.02
C LEU A 60 -18.37 22.86 19.66
N LYS A 61 -17.64 22.06 18.87
CA LYS A 61 -16.57 21.22 19.34
C LYS A 61 -15.49 22.01 20.07
N GLU A 62 -15.04 23.14 19.47
CA GLU A 62 -14.02 23.99 20.07
C GLU A 62 -14.51 24.64 21.36
N HIS A 63 -15.72 25.18 21.37
CA HIS A 63 -16.28 25.91 22.53
C HIS A 63 -16.60 24.98 23.69
N LEU A 64 -17.30 23.87 23.44
CA LEU A 64 -17.66 22.92 24.50
C LEU A 64 -16.43 22.29 25.16
N VAL A 65 -15.38 22.01 24.38
CA VAL A 65 -14.12 21.47 24.94
C VAL A 65 -13.39 22.55 25.73
N LYS A 66 -13.34 23.79 25.22
CA LYS A 66 -12.72 24.94 25.90
C LYS A 66 -13.40 25.24 27.23
N ASP A 67 -14.73 25.21 27.25
CA ASP A 67 -15.56 25.51 28.42
C ASP A 67 -15.65 24.31 29.39
N ARG A 68 -14.99 23.20 29.08
CA ARG A 68 -14.98 21.94 29.85
C ARG A 68 -16.36 21.28 29.98
N GLU A 69 -17.27 21.59 29.11
CA GLU A 69 -18.61 20.97 29.04
C GLU A 69 -18.60 19.66 28.24
N ALA A 70 -17.56 19.46 27.41
CA ALA A 70 -17.32 18.22 26.67
C ALA A 70 -15.85 17.81 26.69
N VAL A 71 -15.58 16.54 26.38
CA VAL A 71 -14.25 16.00 26.16
C VAL A 71 -14.18 15.37 24.78
N MET A 72 -13.02 15.45 24.15
CA MET A 72 -12.78 14.73 22.89
C MET A 72 -12.70 13.24 23.16
N PHE A 73 -13.61 12.49 22.61
CA PHE A 73 -13.62 11.03 22.64
C PHE A 73 -13.39 10.49 21.22
N TYR A 74 -12.47 9.55 21.10
CA TYR A 74 -12.14 8.91 19.83
C TYR A 74 -12.64 7.47 19.85
N GLU A 75 -13.37 7.10 18.82
CA GLU A 75 -13.79 5.72 18.60
C GLU A 75 -13.56 5.29 17.14
N LEU A 76 -13.60 4.01 16.89
CA LEU A 76 -13.54 3.51 15.53
C LEU A 76 -14.87 3.76 14.80
N SER A 77 -14.80 4.14 13.53
CA SER A 77 -15.99 4.39 12.70
C SER A 77 -16.85 3.14 12.50
N GLU A 78 -16.26 1.96 12.68
CA GLU A 78 -16.94 0.66 12.64
C GLU A 78 -16.25 -0.32 13.60
N GLU A 79 -16.94 -1.39 13.96
CA GLU A 79 -16.35 -2.42 14.81
C GLU A 79 -15.23 -3.17 14.06
N VAL A 80 -14.02 -3.14 14.61
CA VAL A 80 -12.87 -3.84 14.06
C VAL A 80 -12.48 -4.99 14.99
N ILE A 81 -12.43 -6.19 14.42
CA ILE A 81 -12.02 -7.40 15.12
C ILE A 81 -10.59 -7.77 14.70
N CYS A 82 -9.71 -7.95 15.68
CA CYS A 82 -8.35 -8.42 15.46
C CYS A 82 -8.32 -9.86 14.95
N ARG A 83 -7.19 -10.27 14.37
CA ARG A 83 -6.97 -11.69 13.98
C ARG A 83 -7.03 -12.66 15.17
N CYS A 84 -6.76 -12.18 16.39
CA CYS A 84 -6.95 -12.94 17.63
C CYS A 84 -8.42 -13.04 18.08
N LYS A 85 -9.36 -12.47 17.28
CA LYS A 85 -10.80 -12.38 17.54
C LYS A 85 -11.21 -11.40 18.63
N GLU A 86 -10.26 -10.66 19.19
CA GLU A 86 -10.55 -9.61 20.17
C GLU A 86 -10.96 -8.31 19.48
N LYS A 87 -11.83 -7.53 20.15
CA LYS A 87 -12.25 -6.20 19.67
C LYS A 87 -11.09 -5.20 19.77
N VAL A 88 -10.87 -4.48 18.67
CA VAL A 88 -9.89 -3.39 18.65
C VAL A 88 -10.49 -2.17 19.33
N VAL A 89 -9.73 -1.55 20.23
CA VAL A 89 -10.10 -0.33 20.94
C VAL A 89 -9.04 0.75 20.73
N ILE A 90 -9.46 2.01 20.78
CA ILE A 90 -8.52 3.14 20.76
C ILE A 90 -7.89 3.27 22.13
N LYS A 91 -6.58 3.40 22.16
CA LYS A 91 -5.80 3.62 23.38
C LYS A 91 -4.84 4.78 23.17
N ARG A 92 -4.81 5.72 24.12
CA ARG A 92 -3.76 6.73 24.18
C ARG A 92 -2.45 6.09 24.65
N ILE A 93 -1.37 6.38 23.94
CA ILE A 93 -0.01 5.96 24.29
C ILE A 93 0.83 7.22 24.44
N ASP A 94 1.39 7.42 25.61
CA ASP A 94 2.28 8.54 25.91
C ASP A 94 3.71 8.20 25.46
N ASP A 95 4.54 9.22 25.26
CA ASP A 95 5.97 9.12 24.86
C ASP A 95 6.23 8.36 23.55
N GLN A 96 5.24 8.33 22.63
CA GLN A 96 5.34 7.64 21.35
C GLN A 96 6.39 8.30 20.44
N TRP A 97 7.25 7.48 19.84
CA TRP A 97 8.20 7.92 18.81
C TRP A 97 7.53 8.09 17.45
N PHE A 98 7.78 9.24 16.82
CA PHE A 98 7.26 9.59 15.49
C PHE A 98 8.40 9.94 14.53
N ILE A 99 8.25 9.57 13.25
CA ILE A 99 9.01 10.16 12.16
C ILE A 99 8.22 11.37 11.66
N LYS A 100 8.90 12.51 11.57
CA LYS A 100 8.31 13.79 11.13
C LYS A 100 8.23 13.86 9.60
N TYR A 101 7.30 13.13 9.03
CA TYR A 101 7.06 13.18 7.59
C TYR A 101 6.40 14.49 7.13
N SER A 102 5.82 15.27 8.04
CA SER A 102 5.27 16.61 7.75
C SER A 102 6.35 17.68 7.57
N ASP A 103 7.65 17.33 7.60
CA ASP A 103 8.73 18.26 7.32
C ASP A 103 8.63 18.78 5.89
N LYS A 104 8.48 20.12 5.74
CA LYS A 104 8.25 20.77 4.44
C LYS A 104 9.39 20.55 3.45
N LYS A 105 10.63 20.54 3.92
CA LYS A 105 11.80 20.32 3.06
C LYS A 105 11.82 18.91 2.53
N LEU A 106 11.58 17.93 3.41
CA LEU A 106 11.48 16.52 3.03
C LEU A 106 10.36 16.29 2.01
N THR A 107 9.18 16.88 2.25
CA THR A 107 8.05 16.79 1.33
C THR A 107 8.40 17.35 -0.06
N GLU A 108 8.94 18.56 -0.12
CA GLU A 108 9.29 19.20 -1.39
C GLU A 108 10.41 18.47 -2.15
N GLU A 109 11.43 17.98 -1.46
CA GLU A 109 12.49 17.18 -2.09
C GLU A 109 11.94 15.83 -2.60
N SER A 110 11.08 15.19 -1.83
CA SER A 110 10.42 13.95 -2.24
C SER A 110 9.54 14.14 -3.47
N LYS A 111 8.76 15.22 -3.54
CA LYS A 111 7.94 15.57 -4.71
C LYS A 111 8.80 15.77 -5.95
N LYS A 112 9.83 16.61 -5.84
CA LYS A 112 10.79 16.86 -6.94
C LYS A 112 11.45 15.56 -7.41
N HIS A 113 11.74 14.66 -6.48
CA HIS A 113 12.31 13.36 -6.85
C HIS A 113 11.29 12.49 -7.59
N THR A 114 10.04 12.39 -7.10
CA THR A 114 9.00 11.60 -7.77
C THR A 114 8.72 12.06 -9.19
N ASP A 115 8.92 13.35 -9.52
CA ASP A 115 8.80 13.86 -10.88
C ASP A 115 9.82 13.21 -11.84
N THR A 116 11.00 12.87 -11.32
CA THR A 116 12.07 12.23 -12.11
C THR A 116 11.94 10.71 -12.18
N MET A 117 11.18 10.08 -11.28
CA MET A 117 11.03 8.64 -11.20
C MET A 117 10.18 8.06 -12.34
N SER A 118 10.48 6.84 -12.74
CA SER A 118 9.62 6.01 -13.57
C SER A 118 8.52 5.38 -12.69
N ILE A 119 7.30 5.92 -12.73
CA ILE A 119 6.20 5.43 -11.90
C ILE A 119 5.08 4.90 -12.80
N PHE A 120 4.71 3.64 -12.59
CA PHE A 120 3.57 2.99 -13.24
C PHE A 120 2.54 2.57 -12.17
N PRO A 121 1.22 2.72 -12.45
CA PRO A 121 0.60 3.31 -13.64
C PRO A 121 0.72 4.85 -13.69
N LYS A 122 0.52 5.42 -14.85
CA LYS A 122 0.56 6.88 -15.06
C LYS A 122 -0.37 7.65 -14.15
N GLN A 123 -1.50 7.04 -13.77
CA GLN A 123 -2.45 7.63 -12.83
C GLN A 123 -1.82 7.81 -11.44
N TYR A 124 -1.08 6.82 -10.96
CA TYR A 124 -0.39 6.95 -9.67
C TYR A 124 0.73 8.00 -9.73
N LYS A 125 1.46 8.07 -10.83
CA LYS A 125 2.45 9.13 -11.07
C LYS A 125 1.87 10.53 -10.88
N LYS A 126 0.63 10.77 -11.36
CA LYS A 126 -0.06 12.05 -11.19
C LYS A 126 -0.50 12.31 -9.75
N ASN A 127 -0.83 11.26 -9.01
CA ASN A 127 -1.44 11.37 -7.69
C ASN A 127 -0.42 11.40 -6.54
N ILE A 128 0.78 10.84 -6.72
CA ILE A 128 1.76 10.67 -5.64
C ILE A 128 2.18 11.99 -4.99
N SER A 129 2.28 13.06 -5.77
CA SER A 129 2.60 14.40 -5.24
C SER A 129 1.55 14.86 -4.22
N GLY A 130 0.27 14.71 -4.53
CA GLY A 130 -0.82 15.03 -3.60
C GLY A 130 -0.83 14.15 -2.35
N VAL A 131 -0.44 12.86 -2.49
CA VAL A 131 -0.31 11.97 -1.33
C VAL A 131 0.82 12.43 -0.42
N LEU A 132 1.96 12.86 -0.98
CA LEU A 132 3.09 13.39 -0.20
C LEU A 132 2.74 14.70 0.52
N ASP A 133 1.94 15.58 -0.09
CA ASP A 133 1.47 16.82 0.55
C ASP A 133 0.55 16.53 1.75
N TRP A 134 -0.24 15.48 1.66
CA TRP A 134 -1.17 15.09 2.70
C TRP A 134 -0.52 14.23 3.80
N PHE A 135 0.69 13.72 3.57
CA PHE A 135 1.32 12.74 4.45
C PHE A 135 1.73 13.36 5.79
N GLN A 136 1.20 12.80 6.88
CA GLN A 136 1.40 13.29 8.25
C GLN A 136 2.46 12.50 8.99
N ASP A 137 2.89 13.02 10.14
CA ASP A 137 3.79 12.34 11.05
C ASP A 137 3.24 10.97 11.45
N ARG A 138 4.10 9.97 11.53
CA ARG A 138 3.70 8.59 11.82
C ARG A 138 4.48 8.01 12.96
N ALA A 139 3.75 7.30 13.84
CA ALA A 139 4.37 6.47 14.85
C ALA A 139 5.30 5.44 14.20
N CYS A 140 6.56 5.43 14.59
CA CYS A 140 7.61 4.58 14.02
C CYS A 140 8.01 3.41 14.95
N ALA A 141 7.38 3.29 16.10
CA ALA A 141 7.67 2.24 17.06
C ALA A 141 6.40 1.75 17.76
N ARG A 142 6.43 0.55 18.30
CA ARG A 142 5.35 -0.08 19.06
C ARG A 142 5.81 -0.41 20.43
N LEU A 143 5.07 -0.01 21.46
CA LEU A 143 5.35 -0.32 22.86
C LEU A 143 5.05 -1.80 23.14
N GLY A 144 5.96 -2.48 23.83
CA GLY A 144 5.76 -3.84 24.35
C GLY A 144 6.50 -4.92 23.56
N ASN A 145 6.07 -6.17 23.77
CA ASN A 145 6.74 -7.37 23.24
C ASN A 145 6.25 -7.75 21.84
N TRP A 146 6.50 -6.86 20.89
CA TRP A 146 6.26 -7.14 19.48
C TRP A 146 7.43 -7.90 18.84
N ILE A 147 7.15 -8.74 17.86
CA ILE A 147 8.18 -9.33 17.01
C ILE A 147 8.78 -8.19 16.16
N GLY A 148 10.10 -8.09 16.17
CA GLY A 148 10.84 -7.08 15.44
C GLY A 148 12.07 -6.58 16.19
N THR A 149 12.75 -5.61 15.60
CA THR A 149 13.97 -5.00 16.15
C THR A 149 13.61 -3.96 17.21
N LYS A 150 14.26 -4.01 18.36
CA LYS A 150 14.12 -2.99 19.41
C LYS A 150 14.84 -1.72 18.96
N LEU A 151 14.29 -0.54 19.33
CA LEU A 151 15.02 0.72 19.18
C LEU A 151 16.31 0.68 19.99
N GLU A 152 17.43 1.09 19.38
CA GLU A 152 18.75 1.06 20.01
C GLU A 152 18.80 1.88 21.29
N PHE A 153 18.23 3.07 21.24
CA PHE A 153 18.25 4.07 22.31
C PHE A 153 17.07 3.96 23.31
N ASP A 154 16.05 3.13 23.02
CA ASP A 154 14.89 2.94 23.89
C ASP A 154 14.29 1.53 23.71
N LYS A 155 14.89 0.56 24.39
CA LYS A 155 14.60 -0.88 24.24
C LYS A 155 13.18 -1.31 24.61
N LYS A 156 12.37 -0.45 25.26
CA LYS A 156 10.95 -0.73 25.52
C LYS A 156 10.11 -0.70 24.23
N TRP A 157 10.62 -0.06 23.16
CA TRP A 157 9.97 0.09 21.88
C TRP A 157 10.53 -0.87 20.83
N THR A 158 9.64 -1.39 19.99
CA THR A 158 9.98 -2.18 18.81
C THR A 158 9.69 -1.37 17.58
N VAL A 159 10.61 -1.34 16.59
CA VAL A 159 10.45 -0.62 15.33
C VAL A 159 9.16 -1.05 14.64
N GLU A 160 8.41 -0.08 14.13
CA GLU A 160 7.19 -0.32 13.36
C GLU A 160 7.55 -0.85 11.97
N PRO A 161 6.91 -1.96 11.49
CA PRO A 161 7.33 -2.64 10.27
C PRO A 161 7.41 -1.79 9.00
N ILE A 162 6.53 -0.79 8.82
CA ILE A 162 6.59 0.06 7.61
C ILE A 162 7.79 1.00 7.66
N SER A 163 8.17 1.47 8.84
CA SER A 163 9.34 2.31 9.03
C SER A 163 10.64 1.58 8.71
N ASP A 164 10.68 0.27 8.95
CA ASP A 164 11.81 -0.61 8.67
C ASP A 164 11.77 -1.15 7.22
N SER A 165 10.64 -1.71 6.80
CA SER A 165 10.49 -2.44 5.54
C SER A 165 10.73 -1.60 4.28
N THR A 166 10.75 -0.29 4.37
CA THR A 166 11.01 0.59 3.23
C THR A 166 12.50 0.74 2.93
N LEU A 167 13.37 0.42 3.89
CA LEU A 167 14.83 0.51 3.75
C LEU A 167 15.51 -0.86 3.70
N TYR A 168 14.79 -1.95 3.96
CA TYR A 168 15.40 -3.29 4.00
C TYR A 168 16.17 -3.72 2.73
N PRO A 169 15.90 -3.18 1.53
CA PRO A 169 16.69 -3.58 0.35
C PRO A 169 18.19 -3.30 0.50
N ILE A 170 18.57 -2.27 1.26
CA ILE A 170 19.99 -2.00 1.53
C ILE A 170 20.62 -3.04 2.48
N TYR A 171 19.82 -3.67 3.33
CA TYR A 171 20.29 -4.68 4.27
C TYR A 171 20.77 -5.97 3.61
N TYR A 172 20.18 -6.39 2.50
CA TYR A 172 20.56 -7.63 1.83
C TYR A 172 22.03 -7.68 1.43
N LEU A 173 22.57 -6.54 1.02
CA LEU A 173 23.96 -6.43 0.61
C LEU A 173 24.92 -6.65 1.78
N VAL A 174 24.63 -6.08 2.93
CA VAL A 174 25.41 -6.25 4.15
C VAL A 174 25.24 -7.66 4.72
N SER A 175 24.01 -8.15 4.79
CA SER A 175 23.71 -9.48 5.34
C SER A 175 24.37 -10.61 4.54
N LEU A 176 24.56 -10.43 3.24
CA LEU A 176 25.30 -11.39 2.42
C LEU A 176 26.74 -11.59 2.94
N TYR A 177 27.46 -10.50 3.17
CA TYR A 177 28.84 -10.54 3.67
C TYR A 177 28.92 -11.04 5.10
N TYR A 178 27.95 -10.64 5.94
CA TYR A 178 27.83 -11.14 7.31
C TYR A 178 27.60 -12.67 7.34
N ASN A 179 26.66 -13.17 6.57
CA ASN A 179 26.34 -14.59 6.50
C ASN A 179 27.47 -15.44 5.89
N GLN A 180 28.33 -14.83 5.07
CA GLN A 180 29.56 -15.46 4.55
C GLN A 180 30.73 -15.39 5.53
N GLY A 181 30.55 -14.79 6.71
CA GLY A 181 31.63 -14.61 7.69
C GLY A 181 32.72 -13.62 7.28
N LYS A 182 32.48 -12.80 6.26
CA LYS A 182 33.42 -11.81 5.74
C LYS A 182 33.49 -10.51 6.54
N ILE A 183 32.46 -10.22 7.30
CA ILE A 183 32.37 -9.08 8.22
C ILE A 183 31.68 -9.53 9.51
N LYS A 184 32.12 -9.02 10.64
CA LYS A 184 31.53 -9.29 11.95
C LYS A 184 30.57 -8.17 12.34
N LEU A 185 29.66 -8.46 13.27
CA LEU A 185 28.68 -7.49 13.75
C LEU A 185 29.35 -6.26 14.38
N GLU A 186 30.42 -6.49 15.14
CA GLU A 186 31.18 -5.45 15.82
C GLU A 186 31.94 -4.50 14.88
N GLU A 187 32.14 -4.92 13.62
CA GLU A 187 32.76 -4.09 12.58
C GLU A 187 31.75 -3.19 11.85
N MET A 188 30.44 -3.43 12.06
CA MET A 188 29.35 -2.68 11.45
C MET A 188 28.87 -1.56 12.39
N ASP A 189 29.80 -0.69 12.77
CA ASP A 189 29.54 0.50 13.57
C ASP A 189 29.02 1.68 12.71
N GLU A 190 28.74 2.81 13.31
CA GLU A 190 28.27 4.01 12.62
C GLU A 190 29.20 4.42 11.48
N SER A 191 30.51 4.31 11.69
CA SER A 191 31.51 4.65 10.66
C SER A 191 31.46 3.73 9.44
N PHE A 192 31.06 2.47 9.63
CA PHE A 192 30.81 1.52 8.53
C PHE A 192 29.64 1.99 7.68
N PHE A 193 28.50 2.30 8.29
CA PHE A 193 27.31 2.73 7.57
C PHE A 193 27.53 4.10 6.90
N ASP A 194 28.21 5.02 7.56
CA ASP A 194 28.59 6.31 7.00
C ASP A 194 29.45 6.14 5.75
N TYR A 195 30.44 5.23 5.81
CA TYR A 195 31.32 4.98 4.67
C TYR A 195 30.60 4.29 3.51
N VAL A 196 29.88 3.22 3.80
CA VAL A 196 29.29 2.35 2.77
C VAL A 196 28.09 3.04 2.08
N TYR A 197 27.19 3.65 2.84
CA TYR A 197 25.96 4.23 2.30
C TYR A 197 26.03 5.73 2.06
N LEU A 198 26.61 6.46 2.99
CA LEU A 198 26.63 7.93 2.89
C LEU A 198 27.88 8.44 2.16
N GLY A 199 28.88 7.63 1.97
CA GLY A 199 30.13 8.00 1.31
C GLY A 199 31.01 8.92 2.15
N LYS A 200 30.85 8.89 3.49
CA LYS A 200 31.63 9.69 4.43
C LYS A 200 32.75 8.84 5.03
N GLY A 201 33.87 9.49 5.35
CA GLY A 201 35.01 8.83 6.00
C GLY A 201 35.84 7.97 5.06
N LYS A 202 36.52 6.95 5.62
CA LYS A 202 37.42 6.04 4.90
C LYS A 202 37.17 4.59 5.30
N ALA A 203 37.43 3.66 4.39
CA ALA A 203 37.37 2.22 4.70
C ALA A 203 38.40 1.85 5.78
N LYS A 204 37.98 1.05 6.77
CA LYS A 204 38.90 0.48 7.77
C LYS A 204 39.60 -0.79 7.25
N ASN A 205 39.01 -1.44 6.26
CA ASN A 205 39.55 -2.66 5.65
C ASN A 205 39.02 -2.86 4.22
N LYS A 206 39.56 -3.82 3.50
CA LYS A 206 39.22 -4.15 2.12
C LYS A 206 37.76 -4.61 1.96
N THR A 207 37.22 -5.30 2.96
CA THR A 207 35.85 -5.79 2.94
C THR A 207 34.84 -4.62 2.88
N TRP A 208 35.13 -3.50 3.56
CA TRP A 208 34.30 -2.29 3.48
C TRP A 208 34.24 -1.72 2.07
N ASP A 209 35.39 -1.71 1.37
CA ASP A 209 35.45 -1.27 -0.04
C ASP A 209 34.68 -2.20 -0.97
N GLU A 210 34.74 -3.50 -0.73
CA GLU A 210 33.98 -4.50 -1.49
C GLU A 210 32.48 -4.32 -1.29
N ILE A 211 32.02 -4.20 -0.05
CA ILE A 211 30.60 -3.98 0.27
C ILE A 211 30.13 -2.65 -0.35
N LYS A 212 30.91 -1.59 -0.25
CA LYS A 212 30.57 -0.30 -0.86
C LYS A 212 30.39 -0.40 -2.37
N LYS A 213 31.28 -1.10 -3.07
CA LYS A 213 31.16 -1.34 -4.52
C LYS A 213 29.89 -2.10 -4.87
N GLU A 214 29.52 -3.12 -4.09
CA GLU A 214 28.25 -3.84 -4.26
C GLU A 214 27.06 -2.91 -4.04
N VAL A 215 27.10 -2.07 -2.98
CA VAL A 215 26.05 -1.08 -2.73
C VAL A 215 25.93 -0.08 -3.89
N GLU A 216 27.03 0.44 -4.40
CA GLU A 216 27.05 1.36 -5.54
C GLU A 216 26.60 0.72 -6.86
N TYR A 217 26.74 -0.60 -7.00
CA TYR A 217 26.24 -1.36 -8.14
C TYR A 217 24.71 -1.59 -8.06
N TRP A 218 24.19 -2.00 -6.89
CA TRP A 218 22.78 -2.34 -6.72
C TRP A 218 21.87 -1.14 -6.43
N TYR A 219 22.44 -0.04 -5.97
CA TYR A 219 21.72 1.21 -5.70
C TYR A 219 22.13 2.30 -6.68
N PRO A 220 21.20 3.16 -7.08
CA PRO A 220 19.79 3.25 -6.65
C PRO A 220 18.95 2.08 -7.16
N LEU A 221 17.94 1.68 -6.39
CA LEU A 221 16.94 0.69 -6.82
C LEU A 221 16.27 1.14 -8.11
N ASP A 222 16.26 0.26 -9.12
CA ASP A 222 15.63 0.56 -10.41
C ASP A 222 14.10 0.57 -10.31
N VAL A 223 13.53 -0.39 -9.55
CA VAL A 223 12.09 -0.47 -9.34
C VAL A 223 11.70 -1.09 -8.00
N ASN A 224 10.77 -0.45 -7.28
CA ASN A 224 10.05 -1.05 -6.17
C ASN A 224 8.68 -1.51 -6.66
N LEU A 225 8.36 -2.79 -6.49
CA LEU A 225 7.18 -3.45 -7.01
C LEU A 225 6.20 -3.73 -5.86
N GLY A 226 4.96 -3.27 -5.95
CA GLY A 226 3.96 -3.51 -4.90
C GLY A 226 2.53 -3.46 -5.37
N GLY A 227 1.61 -3.73 -4.46
CA GLY A 227 0.18 -3.70 -4.72
C GLY A 227 -0.45 -2.32 -4.61
N LYS A 228 -1.67 -2.19 -5.06
CA LYS A 228 -2.46 -0.95 -5.04
C LYS A 228 -2.58 -0.32 -3.65
N GLU A 229 -2.65 -1.14 -2.61
CA GLU A 229 -2.72 -0.69 -1.21
C GLU A 229 -1.45 0.04 -0.73
N HIS A 230 -0.32 -0.16 -1.40
CA HIS A 230 0.94 0.51 -1.05
C HIS A 230 1.00 1.97 -1.50
N GLN A 231 0.08 2.40 -2.37
CA GLN A 231 0.09 3.73 -2.97
C GLN A 231 -0.05 4.87 -1.95
N THR A 232 -0.79 4.64 -0.87
CA THR A 232 -1.12 5.69 0.12
C THR A 232 -0.22 5.68 1.35
N VAL A 233 0.52 4.60 1.60
CA VAL A 233 1.35 4.48 2.80
C VAL A 233 2.76 4.01 2.47
N HIS A 234 2.94 2.81 1.95
CA HIS A 234 4.27 2.20 1.78
C HIS A 234 5.16 2.98 0.81
N PHE A 235 4.65 3.30 -0.37
CA PHE A 235 5.45 4.03 -1.36
C PHE A 235 5.79 5.48 -0.97
N PRO A 236 4.88 6.27 -0.36
CA PRO A 236 5.27 7.56 0.21
C PRO A 236 6.39 7.42 1.26
N VAL A 237 6.27 6.49 2.22
CA VAL A 237 7.30 6.24 3.22
C VAL A 237 8.60 5.77 2.57
N PHE A 238 8.54 4.88 1.57
CA PHE A 238 9.70 4.42 0.81
C PHE A 238 10.45 5.60 0.16
N VAL A 239 9.76 6.49 -0.52
CA VAL A 239 10.40 7.67 -1.14
C VAL A 239 10.96 8.62 -0.07
N MET A 240 10.15 8.98 0.93
CA MET A 240 10.55 9.95 1.95
C MET A 240 11.71 9.44 2.81
N ASN A 241 11.75 8.16 3.17
CA ASN A 241 12.87 7.59 3.91
C ASN A 241 14.16 7.60 3.08
N HIS A 242 14.11 7.24 1.79
CA HIS A 242 15.29 7.31 0.93
C HIS A 242 15.79 8.74 0.75
N VAL A 243 14.88 9.68 0.53
CA VAL A 243 15.22 11.10 0.39
C VAL A 243 15.77 11.69 1.68
N GLY A 244 15.21 11.30 2.83
CA GLY A 244 15.61 11.85 4.13
C GLY A 244 16.92 11.29 4.67
N ILE A 245 17.27 10.06 4.34
CA ILE A 245 18.41 9.36 4.95
C ILE A 245 19.58 9.20 4.00
N LEU A 246 19.33 8.90 2.71
CA LEU A 246 20.36 8.53 1.75
C LEU A 246 20.77 9.72 0.86
N PRO A 247 22.01 9.72 0.35
CA PRO A 247 22.45 10.72 -0.61
C PRO A 247 21.69 10.55 -1.94
N LYS A 248 21.50 11.65 -2.66
CA LYS A 248 20.69 11.71 -3.89
C LYS A 248 21.05 10.64 -4.93
N ARG A 249 22.33 10.24 -5.02
CA ARG A 249 22.77 9.17 -5.92
C ARG A 249 22.14 7.80 -5.63
N MET A 250 21.60 7.62 -4.41
CA MET A 250 20.97 6.38 -3.96
C MET A 250 19.44 6.44 -3.91
N TRP A 251 18.85 7.54 -4.35
CA TRP A 251 17.40 7.66 -4.36
C TRP A 251 16.78 6.75 -5.44
N PRO A 252 15.66 6.07 -5.17
CA PRO A 252 15.09 5.05 -6.05
C PRO A 252 14.64 5.63 -7.40
N LYS A 253 14.76 4.83 -8.47
CA LYS A 253 14.44 5.26 -9.83
C LYS A 253 12.99 5.01 -10.24
N GLY A 254 12.33 4.01 -9.65
CA GLY A 254 11.01 3.63 -10.13
C GLY A 254 10.12 2.94 -9.11
N ILE A 255 8.81 3.02 -9.37
CA ILE A 255 7.76 2.31 -8.66
C ILE A 255 6.84 1.65 -9.68
N PHE A 256 6.51 0.38 -9.45
CA PHE A 256 5.55 -0.34 -10.26
C PHE A 256 4.42 -0.88 -9.38
N VAL A 257 3.18 -0.51 -9.70
CA VAL A 257 2.01 -0.90 -8.91
C VAL A 257 1.17 -1.90 -9.66
N ASN A 258 0.96 -3.06 -9.06
CA ASN A 258 -0.03 -4.03 -9.50
C ASN A 258 -1.35 -3.81 -8.75
N TYR A 259 -2.45 -3.92 -9.48
CA TYR A 259 -3.77 -3.85 -8.88
C TYR A 259 -4.15 -5.20 -8.24
N TRP A 260 -5.35 -5.29 -7.71
CA TRP A 260 -5.74 -6.42 -6.89
C TRP A 260 -6.12 -7.66 -7.73
N VAL A 261 -5.88 -8.83 -7.15
CA VAL A 261 -6.52 -10.06 -7.56
C VAL A 261 -7.76 -10.24 -6.67
N LEU A 262 -8.92 -10.32 -7.31
CA LEU A 262 -10.21 -10.46 -6.66
C LEU A 262 -10.67 -11.92 -6.75
N GLY A 263 -11.29 -12.42 -5.69
CA GLY A 263 -12.08 -13.66 -5.75
C GLY A 263 -13.48 -13.37 -6.30
N LYS A 264 -14.29 -14.41 -6.49
CA LYS A 264 -15.69 -14.24 -6.90
C LYS A 264 -16.42 -13.37 -5.87
N GLY A 265 -16.68 -12.12 -6.23
CA GLY A 265 -17.47 -11.15 -5.46
C GLY A 265 -16.75 -10.28 -4.44
N SER A 266 -15.46 -10.51 -4.11
CA SER A 266 -14.74 -9.64 -3.15
C SER A 266 -13.22 -9.74 -3.26
N LYS A 267 -12.51 -8.78 -2.65
CA LYS A 267 -11.07 -8.83 -2.49
C LYS A 267 -10.66 -10.10 -1.75
N ILE A 268 -9.75 -10.87 -2.34
CA ILE A 268 -9.11 -12.01 -1.70
C ILE A 268 -8.35 -11.53 -0.47
N SER A 269 -8.65 -12.07 0.70
CA SER A 269 -7.90 -11.80 1.92
C SER A 269 -7.68 -13.08 2.72
N LYS A 270 -6.54 -13.16 3.44
CA LYS A 270 -6.23 -14.31 4.30
C LYS A 270 -7.28 -14.54 5.39
N SER A 271 -7.96 -13.50 5.84
CA SER A 271 -8.97 -13.57 6.90
C SER A 271 -10.37 -13.93 6.43
N LYS A 272 -10.69 -13.66 5.15
CA LYS A 272 -12.03 -13.90 4.57
C LYS A 272 -12.08 -15.13 3.67
N GLY A 273 -10.96 -15.80 3.42
CA GLY A 273 -10.86 -16.91 2.48
C GLY A 273 -10.95 -16.46 1.02
N GLY A 274 -11.28 -17.39 0.13
CA GLY A 274 -11.55 -17.10 -1.30
C GLY A 274 -10.32 -17.11 -2.19
N ALA A 275 -9.12 -17.36 -1.66
CA ALA A 275 -7.92 -17.60 -2.45
C ALA A 275 -7.45 -19.05 -2.27
N GLN A 276 -7.19 -19.70 -3.37
CA GLN A 276 -6.44 -20.94 -3.36
C GLN A 276 -4.98 -20.60 -3.00
N PRO A 277 -4.35 -21.31 -2.05
CA PRO A 277 -2.92 -21.13 -1.77
C PRO A 277 -2.07 -21.30 -3.02
N ILE A 278 -1.05 -20.48 -3.22
CA ILE A 278 -0.19 -20.54 -4.41
C ILE A 278 0.39 -21.93 -4.66
N PRO A 279 0.91 -22.69 -3.66
CA PRO A 279 1.41 -24.05 -3.90
C PRO A 279 0.34 -25.00 -4.45
N GLU A 280 -0.88 -24.87 -3.99
CA GLU A 280 -2.02 -25.69 -4.46
C GLU A 280 -2.42 -25.29 -5.89
N ALA A 281 -2.50 -24.00 -6.19
CA ALA A 281 -2.78 -23.50 -7.53
C ALA A 281 -1.67 -23.94 -8.53
N ILE A 282 -0.40 -23.90 -8.13
CA ILE A 282 0.72 -24.40 -8.95
C ILE A 282 0.57 -25.92 -9.19
N LYS A 283 0.22 -26.68 -8.18
CA LYS A 283 -0.01 -28.15 -8.31
C LYS A 283 -1.14 -28.45 -9.29
N ASN A 284 -2.23 -27.69 -9.26
CA ASN A 284 -3.41 -27.93 -10.10
C ASN A 284 -3.24 -27.44 -11.53
N PHE A 285 -2.64 -26.29 -11.73
CA PHE A 285 -2.61 -25.60 -13.03
C PHE A 285 -1.21 -25.52 -13.66
N GLY A 286 -0.15 -25.57 -12.86
CA GLY A 286 1.21 -25.31 -13.30
C GLY A 286 1.55 -23.82 -13.32
N VAL A 287 2.83 -23.51 -13.18
CA VAL A 287 3.34 -22.13 -13.12
C VAL A 287 3.10 -21.38 -14.43
N ASP A 288 3.33 -22.05 -15.55
CA ASP A 288 3.27 -21.43 -16.89
C ASP A 288 1.84 -21.02 -17.26
N ALA A 289 0.85 -21.86 -16.94
CA ALA A 289 -0.56 -21.53 -17.16
C ALA A 289 -0.99 -20.33 -16.31
N MET A 290 -0.57 -20.28 -15.05
CA MET A 290 -0.85 -19.14 -14.17
C MET A 290 -0.19 -17.85 -14.66
N ARG A 291 1.06 -17.92 -15.07
CA ARG A 291 1.79 -16.76 -15.62
C ARG A 291 1.15 -16.25 -16.89
N LEU A 292 0.79 -17.16 -17.81
CA LEU A 292 0.12 -16.81 -19.06
C LEU A 292 -1.26 -16.17 -18.80
N TYR A 293 -2.02 -16.73 -17.87
CA TYR A 293 -3.29 -16.16 -17.44
C TYR A 293 -3.15 -14.71 -17.00
N TYR A 294 -2.28 -14.43 -16.01
CA TYR A 294 -2.09 -13.08 -15.51
C TYR A 294 -1.53 -12.11 -16.55
N SER A 295 -0.69 -12.59 -17.46
CA SER A 295 -0.12 -11.74 -18.51
C SER A 295 -1.13 -11.35 -19.60
N HIS A 296 -2.17 -12.15 -19.79
CA HIS A 296 -3.14 -11.96 -20.88
C HIS A 296 -4.45 -11.33 -20.42
N ILE A 297 -4.92 -11.63 -19.18
CA ILE A 297 -6.29 -11.29 -18.77
C ILE A 297 -6.49 -9.79 -18.53
N ALA A 298 -5.47 -9.10 -18.04
CA ALA A 298 -5.54 -7.67 -17.78
C ALA A 298 -4.18 -7.00 -17.71
N SER A 299 -4.18 -5.69 -17.94
CA SER A 299 -3.06 -4.81 -17.59
C SER A 299 -2.86 -4.79 -16.06
N PRO A 300 -1.62 -4.64 -15.57
CA PRO A 300 -1.33 -4.51 -14.13
C PRO A 300 -2.10 -3.39 -13.41
N GLU A 301 -2.62 -2.42 -14.14
CA GLU A 301 -3.43 -1.28 -13.61
C GLU A 301 -4.93 -1.57 -13.54
N VAL A 302 -5.34 -2.83 -13.75
CA VAL A 302 -6.73 -3.27 -13.67
C VAL A 302 -6.84 -4.41 -12.66
N ASP A 303 -7.90 -4.38 -11.85
CA ASP A 303 -8.17 -5.46 -10.92
C ASP A 303 -8.54 -6.74 -11.69
N VAL A 304 -7.92 -7.86 -11.34
CA VAL A 304 -8.07 -9.17 -12.00
C VAL A 304 -8.96 -10.07 -11.16
N ILE A 305 -9.95 -10.71 -11.77
CA ILE A 305 -10.77 -11.72 -11.10
C ILE A 305 -10.12 -13.08 -11.30
N TRP A 306 -9.77 -13.78 -10.21
CA TRP A 306 -9.29 -15.16 -10.28
C TRP A 306 -10.41 -16.11 -10.70
N ASP A 307 -10.21 -16.81 -11.83
CA ASP A 307 -11.14 -17.83 -12.32
C ASP A 307 -10.39 -19.10 -12.70
N GLU A 308 -10.58 -20.15 -11.90
CA GLU A 308 -9.92 -21.45 -12.07
C GLU A 308 -10.27 -22.13 -13.40
N LYS A 309 -11.48 -21.93 -13.92
CA LYS A 309 -11.88 -22.51 -15.20
C LYS A 309 -11.06 -21.91 -16.34
N ILE A 310 -10.91 -20.59 -16.32
CA ILE A 310 -10.11 -19.89 -17.35
C ILE A 310 -8.64 -20.33 -17.23
N VAL A 311 -8.07 -20.41 -16.03
CA VAL A 311 -6.68 -20.88 -15.84
C VAL A 311 -6.49 -22.32 -16.37
N ALA A 312 -7.48 -23.21 -16.13
CA ALA A 312 -7.45 -24.56 -16.67
C ALA A 312 -7.45 -24.59 -18.21
N ASP A 313 -8.14 -23.65 -18.87
CA ASP A 313 -8.13 -23.57 -20.32
C ASP A 313 -6.76 -23.09 -20.86
N TYR A 314 -6.07 -22.18 -20.15
CA TYR A 314 -4.69 -21.82 -20.49
C TYR A 314 -3.74 -23.02 -20.36
N LYS A 315 -3.91 -23.86 -19.34
CA LYS A 315 -3.15 -25.11 -19.18
C LYS A 315 -3.35 -26.03 -20.38
N LYS A 316 -4.60 -26.29 -20.76
CA LYS A 316 -4.92 -27.11 -21.96
C LYS A 316 -4.28 -26.55 -23.24
N ASN A 317 -4.29 -25.23 -23.41
CA ASN A 317 -3.70 -24.61 -24.58
C ASN A 317 -2.16 -24.76 -24.60
N LEU A 318 -1.51 -24.58 -23.47
CA LEU A 318 -0.07 -24.83 -23.34
C LEU A 318 0.29 -26.31 -23.62
N GLU A 319 -0.50 -27.25 -23.11
CA GLU A 319 -0.31 -28.69 -23.41
C GLU A 319 -0.48 -28.99 -24.89
N LYS A 320 -1.44 -28.35 -25.58
CA LYS A 320 -1.58 -28.51 -27.05
C LYS A 320 -0.36 -27.96 -27.78
N ILE A 321 0.13 -26.76 -27.43
CA ILE A 321 1.32 -26.15 -28.03
C ILE A 321 2.54 -27.07 -27.81
N TYR A 322 2.75 -27.53 -26.59
CA TYR A 322 3.82 -28.44 -26.24
C TYR A 322 3.79 -29.73 -27.09
N ASN A 323 2.61 -30.37 -27.18
CA ASN A 323 2.42 -31.58 -27.96
C ASN A 323 2.63 -31.36 -29.46
N LEU A 324 2.27 -30.20 -30.00
CA LEU A 324 2.53 -29.84 -31.40
C LEU A 324 4.03 -29.69 -31.65
N ILE A 325 4.75 -29.00 -30.76
CA ILE A 325 6.20 -28.83 -30.85
C ILE A 325 6.91 -30.17 -30.79
N MET A 326 6.52 -31.07 -29.85
CA MET A 326 7.10 -32.39 -29.73
C MET A 326 6.88 -33.24 -31.00
N LYS A 327 5.65 -33.26 -31.52
CA LYS A 327 5.36 -33.95 -32.79
C LYS A 327 6.13 -33.39 -34.00
N ALA A 328 6.32 -32.07 -34.07
CA ALA A 328 7.11 -31.42 -35.10
C ALA A 328 8.60 -31.78 -34.98
N SER A 329 9.13 -31.83 -33.75
CA SER A 329 10.50 -32.24 -33.46
C SER A 329 10.77 -33.69 -33.87
N GLU A 330 9.88 -34.62 -33.58
CA GLU A 330 9.98 -36.03 -33.98
C GLU A 330 9.97 -36.20 -35.49
N LYS A 331 9.21 -35.41 -36.23
CA LYS A 331 9.18 -35.43 -37.70
C LYS A 331 10.45 -34.86 -38.32
N LYS A 332 11.09 -33.85 -37.71
CA LYS A 332 12.39 -33.33 -38.19
C LYS A 332 13.52 -34.34 -38.12
N GLY A 333 13.46 -35.36 -37.25
CA GLY A 333 14.41 -36.47 -37.19
C GLY A 333 14.27 -37.47 -38.35
N LYS A 334 13.19 -37.40 -39.16
CA LYS A 334 12.88 -38.36 -40.24
C LYS A 334 12.81 -37.78 -41.63
N GLY A 335 13.07 -36.51 -41.86
CA GLY A 335 13.01 -35.94 -43.23
C GLY A 335 13.72 -34.60 -43.38
N LYS A 336 14.29 -34.35 -44.57
CA LYS A 336 14.77 -33.02 -44.97
C LYS A 336 13.57 -32.10 -45.10
N SER A 337 13.39 -31.16 -44.14
CA SER A 337 12.33 -30.15 -44.18
C SER A 337 12.43 -29.27 -45.41
N LYS A 338 11.42 -29.24 -46.26
CA LYS A 338 11.30 -28.23 -47.29
C LYS A 338 10.93 -26.88 -46.61
N LYS A 339 11.53 -25.79 -47.08
CA LYS A 339 11.33 -24.44 -46.53
C LYS A 339 9.87 -23.97 -46.50
N GLU A 340 9.00 -24.63 -47.27
CA GLU A 340 7.55 -24.35 -47.44
C GLU A 340 6.71 -24.80 -46.21
N ASP A 341 7.21 -25.75 -45.39
CA ASP A 341 6.49 -26.25 -44.19
C ASP A 341 6.57 -25.29 -42.98
N LEU A 342 7.32 -24.18 -43.12
CA LEU A 342 7.52 -23.19 -42.05
C LEU A 342 6.59 -21.98 -42.15
N LEU A 343 5.71 -21.91 -43.14
CA LEU A 343 4.80 -20.79 -43.37
C LEU A 343 3.35 -21.07 -42.96
N LEU A 344 3.07 -22.16 -42.25
CA LEU A 344 1.74 -22.54 -41.77
C LEU A 344 1.58 -22.46 -40.23
N PHE A 345 2.34 -21.56 -39.58
CA PHE A 345 2.13 -21.22 -38.18
C PHE A 345 2.09 -19.71 -37.97
#